data_a6877f74455b51564eaa3d7e8080f240
#
_entry.id   a6877f74455b51564eaa3d7e8080f240
#
_cell.length_a   1.000
_cell.length_b   1.000
_cell.length_c   1.000
_cell.angle_alpha   90.00
_cell.angle_beta   90.00
_cell.angle_gamma   90.00
#
_symmetry.space_group_name_H-M   'P 1'
#
loop_
_entity.id
_entity.type
_entity.pdbx_description
1 polymer ?
#
loop_
_entity_poly.entity_id
_entity_poly.type
_entity_poly.pdbx_seq_one_letter_code
_entity_poly.pdbx_strand_id
1 'polypeptide(L)'
;QSTRSFASRSKLKMKGASVTANLLYPTPEIRQVLQATGMIPDLSSACVETELPLPANLAWGVGFRPTPKWEMAFDIQYVLWSAYKSLHVDITDPTTGASVYDLPTSLKNYKNTVSTGICVQYHACKFVTARLGMYVDESPVRSDFLNPETPSMTKVSYTAGVTINPCKNVSIDLAYGYITSADPERTGSCDYYNSLTYKAVYAQTYGQLIAGGMAPEQAKIQAHTTANDKAIQPFSGNYSLSAHTFAIGVNLKF
;
A
#
# COMPACT_ATOMS: atom_id res chain seq x y z
N GLN A 1 24.42 8.61 -23.08
CA GLN A 1 23.10 9.24 -23.13
C GLN A 1 22.60 9.43 -21.73
N SER A 2 22.07 10.60 -21.42
CA SER A 2 21.50 10.94 -20.11
C SER A 2 20.02 11.27 -20.28
N THR A 3 19.19 10.74 -19.40
CA THR A 3 17.74 11.00 -19.41
C THR A 3 17.34 11.62 -18.07
N ARG A 4 16.44 12.58 -18.11
CA ARG A 4 15.84 13.20 -16.92
C ARG A 4 14.35 13.20 -17.06
N SER A 5 13.65 12.86 -16.00
CA SER A 5 12.19 12.96 -15.95
C SER A 5 11.73 13.56 -14.64
N PHE A 6 10.62 14.28 -14.71
CA PHE A 6 9.94 14.83 -13.55
C PHE A 6 8.44 14.59 -13.69
N ALA A 7 7.83 14.02 -12.67
CA ALA A 7 6.37 13.91 -12.56
C ALA A 7 5.89 14.74 -11.38
N SER A 8 4.92 15.61 -11.64
CA SER A 8 4.34 16.47 -10.63
C SER A 8 3.42 15.69 -9.70
N ARG A 9 3.15 16.27 -8.52
CA ARG A 9 2.19 15.77 -7.55
C ARG A 9 0.77 15.85 -8.13
N SER A 10 -0.02 14.79 -7.95
CA SER A 10 -1.44 14.75 -8.30
C SER A 10 -2.24 14.06 -7.22
N LYS A 11 -3.56 14.15 -7.31
CA LYS A 11 -4.50 13.47 -6.42
C LYS A 11 -5.40 12.59 -7.26
N LEU A 12 -5.50 11.32 -6.89
CA LEU A 12 -6.44 10.38 -7.48
C LEU A 12 -7.68 10.35 -6.60
N LYS A 13 -8.80 10.87 -7.11
CA LYS A 13 -10.11 10.73 -6.48
C LYS A 13 -10.76 9.46 -7.00
N MET A 14 -11.10 8.57 -6.08
CA MET A 14 -11.82 7.35 -6.38
C MET A 14 -13.22 7.46 -5.76
N LYS A 15 -14.24 7.26 -6.60
CA LYS A 15 -15.63 7.28 -6.19
C LYS A 15 -16.30 6.01 -6.69
N GLY A 16 -16.82 5.22 -5.76
CA GLY A 16 -17.60 4.03 -6.06
C GLY A 16 -19.06 4.26 -5.75
N ALA A 17 -19.93 4.14 -6.73
CA ALA A 17 -21.36 4.11 -6.54
C ALA A 17 -21.80 2.67 -6.27
N SER A 18 -22.54 2.44 -5.19
CA SER A 18 -23.08 1.12 -4.81
C SER A 18 -21.98 0.07 -4.50
N VAL A 19 -21.32 0.22 -3.38
CA VAL A 19 -20.41 -0.79 -2.86
C VAL A 19 -21.19 -1.74 -1.95
N THR A 20 -21.31 -2.99 -2.35
CA THR A 20 -21.83 -4.05 -1.49
C THR A 20 -20.65 -4.66 -0.73
N ALA A 21 -20.49 -4.30 0.55
CA ALA A 21 -19.50 -4.94 1.39
C ALA A 21 -20.11 -6.18 2.04
N ASN A 22 -19.69 -7.36 1.59
CA ASN A 22 -19.98 -8.60 2.27
C ASN A 22 -18.99 -8.80 3.41
N LEU A 23 -19.39 -8.36 4.61
CA LEU A 23 -18.64 -8.65 5.82
C LEU A 23 -18.86 -10.13 6.18
N LEU A 24 -17.78 -10.90 6.21
CA LEU A 24 -17.81 -12.29 6.64
C LEU A 24 -17.90 -12.34 8.17
N TYR A 25 -19.02 -12.83 8.67
CA TYR A 25 -19.23 -13.10 10.10
C TYR A 25 -19.15 -14.60 10.36
N PRO A 26 -18.72 -15.02 11.54
CA PRO A 26 -18.67 -16.43 11.90
C PRO A 26 -20.03 -17.14 11.78
N THR A 27 -21.13 -16.44 12.11
CA THR A 27 -22.48 -16.95 11.93
C THR A 27 -23.47 -15.85 11.51
N PRO A 28 -24.57 -16.19 10.79
CA PRO A 28 -25.61 -15.22 10.40
C PRO A 28 -26.26 -14.53 11.60
N GLU A 29 -26.40 -15.23 12.72
CA GLU A 29 -27.01 -14.72 13.96
C GLU A 29 -26.19 -13.58 14.54
N ILE A 30 -24.86 -13.72 14.57
CA ILE A 30 -23.96 -12.67 15.03
C ILE A 30 -24.11 -11.42 14.16
N ARG A 31 -24.23 -11.57 12.85
CA ARG A 31 -24.48 -10.46 11.94
C ARG A 31 -25.77 -9.73 12.30
N GLN A 32 -26.88 -10.46 12.49
CA GLN A 32 -28.18 -9.87 12.83
C GLN A 32 -28.13 -9.10 14.14
N VAL A 33 -27.50 -9.67 15.18
CA VAL A 33 -27.34 -9.01 16.48
C VAL A 33 -26.51 -7.72 16.33
N LEU A 34 -25.40 -7.77 15.61
CA LEU A 34 -24.53 -6.60 15.42
C LEU A 34 -25.22 -5.50 14.58
N GLN A 35 -26.06 -5.87 13.61
CA GLN A 35 -26.87 -4.91 12.84
C GLN A 35 -27.98 -4.31 13.71
N ALA A 36 -28.72 -5.14 14.44
CA ALA A 36 -29.82 -4.70 15.31
C ALA A 36 -29.34 -3.78 16.44
N THR A 37 -28.10 -3.98 16.94
CA THR A 37 -27.48 -3.11 17.96
C THR A 37 -26.85 -1.85 17.39
N GLY A 38 -26.86 -1.64 16.04
CA GLY A 38 -26.20 -0.53 15.39
C GLY A 38 -24.66 -0.55 15.47
N MET A 39 -24.08 -1.68 15.89
CA MET A 39 -22.62 -1.84 15.96
C MET A 39 -21.97 -1.91 14.59
N ILE A 40 -22.71 -2.39 13.59
CA ILE A 40 -22.29 -2.39 12.19
C ILE A 40 -23.36 -1.74 11.32
N PRO A 41 -22.97 -0.91 10.35
CA PRO A 41 -23.91 -0.29 9.43
C PRO A 41 -24.45 -1.29 8.41
N ASP A 42 -25.60 -0.97 7.84
CA ASP A 42 -26.06 -1.60 6.61
C ASP A 42 -25.32 -0.94 5.43
N LEU A 43 -24.40 -1.66 4.82
CA LEU A 43 -23.61 -1.21 3.66
C LEU A 43 -24.17 -1.73 2.34
N SER A 44 -25.42 -2.21 2.30
CA SER A 44 -26.03 -2.81 1.10
C SER A 44 -26.16 -1.84 -0.07
N SER A 45 -26.14 -0.54 0.20
CA SER A 45 -26.28 0.53 -0.81
C SER A 45 -25.42 1.76 -0.51
N ALA A 46 -24.24 1.57 0.08
CA ALA A 46 -23.38 2.69 0.43
C ALA A 46 -22.55 3.19 -0.77
N CYS A 47 -22.25 4.48 -0.80
CA CYS A 47 -21.22 5.08 -1.65
C CYS A 47 -19.91 5.17 -0.88
N VAL A 48 -18.79 4.88 -1.56
CA VAL A 48 -17.45 5.01 -1.00
C VAL A 48 -16.69 6.07 -1.77
N GLU A 49 -16.11 7.03 -1.07
CA GLU A 49 -15.24 8.05 -1.65
C GLU A 49 -13.91 8.09 -0.89
N THR A 50 -12.80 8.12 -1.62
CA THR A 50 -11.48 8.28 -1.03
C THR A 50 -10.57 9.06 -1.95
N GLU A 51 -9.61 9.78 -1.36
CA GLU A 51 -8.63 10.57 -2.08
C GLU A 51 -7.23 10.05 -1.78
N LEU A 52 -6.54 9.58 -2.83
CA LEU A 52 -5.17 9.09 -2.75
C LEU A 52 -4.21 10.14 -3.31
N PRO A 53 -3.37 10.78 -2.49
CA PRO A 53 -2.34 11.69 -2.97
C PRO A 53 -1.22 10.91 -3.65
N LEU A 54 -0.99 11.18 -4.95
CA LEU A 54 0.12 10.62 -5.69
C LEU A 54 1.36 11.49 -5.48
N PRO A 55 2.50 10.92 -5.09
CA PRO A 55 3.72 11.68 -4.85
C PRO A 55 4.32 12.20 -6.16
N ALA A 56 4.98 13.35 -6.10
CA ALA A 56 5.87 13.78 -7.17
C ALA A 56 7.12 12.90 -7.17
N ASN A 57 7.73 12.70 -8.35
CA ASN A 57 9.00 12.02 -8.47
C ASN A 57 9.97 12.78 -9.36
N LEU A 58 11.25 12.59 -9.08
CA LEU A 58 12.36 13.09 -9.88
C LEU A 58 13.25 11.89 -10.20
N ALA A 59 13.45 11.61 -11.48
CA ALA A 59 14.31 10.53 -11.93
C ALA A 59 15.44 11.05 -12.83
N TRP A 60 16.58 10.43 -12.67
CA TRP A 60 17.75 10.66 -13.51
C TRP A 60 18.40 9.33 -13.84
N GLY A 61 18.78 9.17 -15.11
CA GLY A 61 19.43 7.97 -15.60
C GLY A 61 20.56 8.28 -16.56
N VAL A 62 21.58 7.44 -16.54
CA VAL A 62 22.70 7.50 -17.46
C VAL A 62 22.95 6.15 -18.08
N GLY A 63 23.06 6.11 -19.40
CA GLY A 63 23.48 4.94 -20.17
C GLY A 63 24.88 5.16 -20.73
N PHE A 64 25.72 4.14 -20.63
CA PHE A 64 27.09 4.13 -21.09
C PHE A 64 27.38 2.86 -21.90
N ARG A 65 27.99 3.04 -23.06
CA ARG A 65 28.38 1.95 -23.96
C ARG A 65 29.90 2.00 -24.18
N PRO A 66 30.70 1.33 -23.31
CA PRO A 66 32.16 1.36 -23.41
C PRO A 66 32.68 0.64 -24.67
N THR A 67 31.97 -0.37 -25.13
CA THR A 67 32.30 -1.10 -26.36
C THR A 67 31.02 -1.48 -27.11
N PRO A 68 31.10 -1.91 -28.39
CA PRO A 68 29.90 -2.40 -29.10
C PRO A 68 29.22 -3.60 -28.46
N LYS A 69 29.90 -4.32 -27.56
CA LYS A 69 29.37 -5.50 -26.88
C LYS A 69 28.78 -5.21 -25.52
N TRP A 70 29.18 -4.12 -24.85
CA TRP A 70 28.78 -3.82 -23.49
C TRP A 70 27.94 -2.56 -23.42
N GLU A 71 26.79 -2.66 -22.76
CA GLU A 71 25.98 -1.52 -22.38
C GLU A 71 25.74 -1.57 -20.87
N MET A 72 25.82 -0.43 -20.23
CA MET A 72 25.57 -0.25 -18.81
C MET A 72 24.59 0.88 -18.61
N ALA A 73 23.68 0.75 -17.66
CA ALA A 73 22.80 1.83 -17.25
C ALA A 73 22.75 1.92 -15.75
N PHE A 74 22.67 3.13 -15.27
CA PHE A 74 22.43 3.46 -13.87
C PHE A 74 21.28 4.45 -13.82
N ASP A 75 20.37 4.25 -12.88
CA ASP A 75 19.27 5.17 -12.63
C ASP A 75 19.04 5.37 -11.13
N ILE A 76 18.55 6.56 -10.81
CA ILE A 76 18.17 6.98 -9.49
C ILE A 76 16.85 7.71 -9.58
N GLN A 77 15.95 7.39 -8.66
CA GLN A 77 14.65 8.02 -8.55
C GLN A 77 14.42 8.50 -7.11
N TYR A 78 14.03 9.75 -6.95
CA TYR A 78 13.62 10.33 -5.68
C TYR A 78 12.12 10.55 -5.69
N VAL A 79 11.41 9.93 -4.76
CA VAL A 79 9.95 9.96 -4.67
C VAL A 79 9.51 10.69 -3.41
N LEU A 80 8.68 11.70 -3.56
CA LEU A 80 8.20 12.59 -2.49
C LEU A 80 6.98 11.99 -1.77
N TRP A 81 7.14 10.78 -1.22
CA TRP A 81 6.09 10.07 -0.49
C TRP A 81 5.59 10.79 0.77
N SER A 82 6.31 11.78 1.29
CA SER A 82 5.86 12.61 2.42
C SER A 82 4.54 13.34 2.16
N ALA A 83 4.07 13.36 0.90
CA ALA A 83 2.73 13.82 0.54
C ALA A 83 1.62 12.91 1.08
N TYR A 84 1.91 11.61 1.27
CA TYR A 84 0.94 10.63 1.75
C TYR A 84 0.97 10.53 3.27
N LYS A 85 0.20 11.40 3.92
CA LYS A 85 0.13 11.51 5.37
C LYS A 85 -0.93 10.61 5.97
N SER A 86 -2.06 10.47 5.30
CA SER A 86 -3.21 9.72 5.80
C SER A 86 -4.08 9.23 4.65
N LEU A 87 -4.81 8.16 4.92
CA LEU A 87 -5.89 7.66 4.07
C LEU A 87 -7.20 7.80 4.84
N HIS A 88 -8.14 8.54 4.26
CA HIS A 88 -9.50 8.65 4.74
C HIS A 88 -10.44 8.02 3.72
N VAL A 89 -11.43 7.31 4.21
CA VAL A 89 -12.46 6.66 3.40
C VAL A 89 -13.81 7.11 3.91
N ASP A 90 -14.53 7.85 3.10
CA ASP A 90 -15.89 8.30 3.38
C ASP A 90 -16.89 7.26 2.89
N ILE A 91 -17.76 6.81 3.80
CA ILE A 91 -18.87 5.90 3.47
C ILE A 91 -20.17 6.66 3.69
N THR A 92 -20.87 6.96 2.61
CA THR A 92 -22.05 7.81 2.63
C THR A 92 -23.26 7.10 2.05
N ASP A 93 -24.45 7.51 2.50
CA ASP A 93 -25.72 7.14 1.90
C ASP A 93 -25.87 7.85 0.55
N PRO A 94 -26.15 7.13 -0.56
CA PRO A 94 -26.23 7.69 -1.90
C PRO A 94 -27.41 8.67 -2.09
N THR A 95 -28.42 8.60 -1.21
CA THR A 95 -29.65 9.40 -1.33
C THR A 95 -29.54 10.70 -0.51
N THR A 96 -29.02 10.58 0.70
CA THR A 96 -28.96 11.71 1.65
C THR A 96 -27.58 12.39 1.69
N GLY A 97 -26.55 11.71 1.21
CA GLY A 97 -25.15 12.14 1.36
C GLY A 97 -24.62 12.09 2.80
N ALA A 98 -25.43 11.59 3.75
CA ALA A 98 -25.03 11.49 5.14
C ALA A 98 -24.00 10.38 5.33
N SER A 99 -23.06 10.55 6.27
CA SER A 99 -22.13 9.50 6.65
C SER A 99 -22.88 8.32 7.27
N VAL A 100 -22.72 7.17 6.66
CA VAL A 100 -23.29 5.89 7.14
C VAL A 100 -22.37 5.25 8.17
N TYR A 101 -21.06 5.44 7.99
CA TYR A 101 -20.06 4.88 8.88
C TYR A 101 -18.79 5.73 8.82
N ASP A 102 -18.40 6.25 9.97
CA ASP A 102 -17.17 7.01 10.13
C ASP A 102 -16.01 6.04 10.41
N LEU A 103 -15.20 5.82 9.37
CA LEU A 103 -13.96 5.05 9.51
C LEU A 103 -12.86 5.96 10.05
N PRO A 104 -12.10 5.50 11.06
CA PRO A 104 -10.97 6.28 11.53
C PRO A 104 -9.96 6.51 10.39
N THR A 105 -9.45 7.72 10.31
CA THR A 105 -8.40 8.07 9.35
C THR A 105 -7.15 7.24 9.62
N SER A 106 -6.72 6.45 8.63
CA SER A 106 -5.50 5.67 8.72
C SER A 106 -4.27 6.56 8.51
N LEU A 107 -3.51 6.80 9.56
CA LEU A 107 -2.26 7.58 9.47
C LEU A 107 -1.19 6.78 8.74
N LYS A 108 -0.56 7.37 7.74
CA LYS A 108 0.50 6.77 6.94
C LYS A 108 1.86 7.43 7.20
N ASN A 109 1.91 8.75 7.26
CA ASN A 109 3.11 9.56 7.54
C ASN A 109 4.37 9.07 6.81
N TYR A 110 4.23 8.77 5.51
CA TYR A 110 5.30 8.22 4.71
C TYR A 110 6.50 9.17 4.62
N LYS A 111 7.69 8.62 4.51
CA LYS A 111 8.93 9.35 4.26
C LYS A 111 9.26 9.37 2.78
N ASN A 112 9.99 10.39 2.33
CA ASN A 112 10.55 10.39 0.98
C ASN A 112 11.56 9.25 0.84
N THR A 113 11.66 8.70 -0.37
CA THR A 113 12.49 7.52 -0.66
C THR A 113 13.39 7.76 -1.86
N VAL A 114 14.49 7.02 -1.88
CA VAL A 114 15.39 6.90 -3.01
C VAL A 114 15.34 5.47 -3.52
N SER A 115 15.17 5.31 -4.82
CA SER A 115 15.30 4.02 -5.50
C SER A 115 16.44 4.11 -6.50
N THR A 116 17.26 3.08 -6.58
CA THR A 116 18.44 3.06 -7.47
C THR A 116 18.51 1.74 -8.21
N GLY A 117 18.91 1.82 -9.49
CA GLY A 117 19.07 0.68 -10.36
C GLY A 117 20.39 0.70 -11.11
N ILE A 118 20.95 -0.47 -11.31
CA ILE A 118 22.07 -0.70 -12.20
C ILE A 118 21.78 -1.89 -13.09
N CYS A 119 22.06 -1.78 -14.36
CA CYS A 119 21.99 -2.92 -15.26
C CYS A 119 23.17 -2.96 -16.22
N VAL A 120 23.51 -4.17 -16.59
CA VAL A 120 24.56 -4.46 -17.56
C VAL A 120 24.00 -5.38 -18.63
N GLN A 121 24.24 -5.05 -19.89
CA GLN A 121 23.87 -5.83 -21.04
C GLN A 121 25.13 -6.21 -21.83
N TYR A 122 25.23 -7.48 -22.20
CA TYR A 122 26.31 -8.02 -22.98
C TYR A 122 25.80 -8.66 -24.27
N HIS A 123 26.22 -8.14 -25.41
CA HIS A 123 25.95 -8.69 -26.72
C HIS A 123 27.03 -9.74 -27.05
N ALA A 124 26.76 -11.00 -26.68
CA ALA A 124 27.71 -12.09 -26.87
C ALA A 124 27.97 -12.35 -28.35
N CYS A 125 26.91 -12.37 -29.16
CA CYS A 125 26.96 -12.50 -30.60
C CYS A 125 25.68 -11.90 -31.24
N LYS A 126 25.52 -12.02 -32.56
CA LYS A 126 24.32 -11.54 -33.29
C LYS A 126 23.01 -12.19 -32.83
N PHE A 127 23.10 -13.38 -32.23
CA PHE A 127 21.96 -14.19 -31.84
C PHE A 127 21.64 -14.12 -30.36
N VAL A 128 22.61 -13.74 -29.51
CA VAL A 128 22.46 -13.82 -28.04
C VAL A 128 22.87 -12.53 -27.36
N THR A 129 21.99 -12.02 -26.53
CA THR A 129 22.25 -10.89 -25.61
C THR A 129 21.87 -11.31 -24.20
N ALA A 130 22.80 -11.16 -23.25
CA ALA A 130 22.58 -11.41 -21.83
C ALA A 130 22.43 -10.10 -21.06
N ARG A 131 21.64 -10.12 -19.98
CA ARG A 131 21.40 -8.97 -19.11
C ARG A 131 21.46 -9.37 -17.66
N LEU A 132 22.05 -8.52 -16.83
CA LEU A 132 22.02 -8.62 -15.39
C LEU A 132 21.65 -7.25 -14.83
N GLY A 133 20.84 -7.23 -13.78
CA GLY A 133 20.45 -6.00 -13.12
C GLY A 133 20.24 -6.18 -11.63
N MET A 134 20.39 -5.09 -10.90
CA MET A 134 20.08 -4.98 -9.50
C MET A 134 19.31 -3.67 -9.29
N TYR A 135 18.27 -3.74 -8.48
CA TYR A 135 17.44 -2.58 -8.15
C TYR A 135 17.16 -2.58 -6.65
N VAL A 136 17.36 -1.44 -6.01
CA VAL A 136 17.03 -1.20 -4.61
C VAL A 136 15.91 -0.19 -4.54
N ASP A 137 14.81 -0.57 -3.87
CA ASP A 137 13.62 0.26 -3.71
C ASP A 137 13.36 0.49 -2.23
N GLU A 138 13.67 1.70 -1.74
CA GLU A 138 13.52 2.05 -0.35
C GLU A 138 12.04 2.13 0.04
N SER A 139 11.69 1.54 1.19
CA SER A 139 10.32 1.62 1.71
C SER A 139 9.99 3.01 2.23
N PRO A 140 8.87 3.61 1.84
CA PRO A 140 8.39 4.88 2.40
C PRO A 140 7.76 4.72 3.79
N VAL A 141 7.40 3.51 4.18
CA VAL A 141 6.71 3.24 5.44
C VAL A 141 7.71 3.29 6.60
N ARG A 142 7.39 4.07 7.63
CA ARG A 142 8.13 4.10 8.88
C ARG A 142 7.75 2.92 9.77
N SER A 143 8.63 2.47 10.65
CA SER A 143 8.37 1.34 11.54
C SER A 143 7.13 1.54 12.42
N ASP A 144 6.89 2.78 12.85
CA ASP A 144 5.75 3.16 13.69
C ASP A 144 4.39 3.11 12.95
N PHE A 145 4.41 2.97 11.62
CA PHE A 145 3.23 2.90 10.75
C PHE A 145 3.20 1.63 9.90
N LEU A 146 4.11 0.70 10.17
CA LEU A 146 4.16 -0.58 9.46
C LEU A 146 3.07 -1.50 9.99
N ASN A 147 2.10 -1.81 9.15
CA ASN A 147 0.94 -2.63 9.47
C ASN A 147 0.66 -3.68 8.39
N PRO A 148 -0.19 -4.68 8.66
CA PRO A 148 -0.52 -5.74 7.69
C PRO A 148 -1.26 -5.23 6.45
N GLU A 149 -1.92 -4.08 6.52
CA GLU A 149 -2.66 -3.48 5.40
C GLU A 149 -1.69 -3.04 4.29
N THR A 150 -0.55 -2.47 4.69
CA THR A 150 0.47 -1.99 3.76
C THR A 150 1.88 -2.39 4.22
N PRO A 151 2.20 -3.69 4.24
CA PRO A 151 3.50 -4.18 4.70
C PRO A 151 4.56 -3.87 3.64
N SER A 152 5.12 -2.67 3.70
CA SER A 152 6.16 -2.23 2.77
C SER A 152 7.53 -2.31 3.41
N MET A 153 8.45 -2.96 2.71
CA MET A 153 9.85 -3.12 3.11
C MET A 153 10.76 -2.59 2.03
N THR A 154 11.95 -2.16 2.40
CA THR A 154 13.01 -1.89 1.41
C THR A 154 13.33 -3.19 0.68
N LYS A 155 13.19 -3.16 -0.65
CA LYS A 155 13.35 -4.33 -1.51
C LYS A 155 14.66 -4.26 -2.28
N VAL A 156 15.30 -5.40 -2.40
CA VAL A 156 16.42 -5.61 -3.32
C VAL A 156 15.96 -6.61 -4.37
N SER A 157 16.06 -6.24 -5.62
CA SER A 157 15.70 -7.07 -6.77
C SER A 157 16.94 -7.40 -7.57
N TYR A 158 17.19 -8.68 -7.80
CA TYR A 158 18.21 -9.18 -8.70
C TYR A 158 17.52 -9.72 -9.94
N THR A 159 18.00 -9.31 -11.10
CA THR A 159 17.39 -9.70 -12.37
C THR A 159 18.43 -10.28 -13.32
N ALA A 160 18.02 -11.30 -14.07
CA ALA A 160 18.79 -11.87 -15.15
C ALA A 160 17.91 -12.06 -16.38
N GLY A 161 18.46 -11.86 -17.56
CA GLY A 161 17.70 -12.04 -18.79
C GLY A 161 18.58 -12.43 -19.95
N VAL A 162 17.98 -13.17 -20.90
CA VAL A 162 18.61 -13.56 -22.14
C VAL A 162 17.66 -13.31 -23.31
N THR A 163 18.15 -12.63 -24.33
CA THR A 163 17.46 -12.53 -25.61
C THR A 163 18.14 -13.43 -26.60
N ILE A 164 17.36 -14.26 -27.29
CA ILE A 164 17.79 -15.15 -28.38
C ILE A 164 17.10 -14.67 -29.67
N ASN A 165 17.87 -14.39 -30.69
CA ASN A 165 17.39 -13.98 -32.02
C ASN A 165 17.67 -15.11 -33.03
N PRO A 166 16.78 -16.13 -33.15
CA PRO A 166 17.02 -17.27 -34.05
C PRO A 166 17.11 -16.85 -35.52
N CYS A 167 16.38 -15.79 -35.88
CA CYS A 167 16.41 -15.18 -37.20
C CYS A 167 16.18 -13.67 -37.10
N LYS A 168 16.28 -12.94 -38.23
CA LYS A 168 16.15 -11.47 -38.25
C LYS A 168 14.78 -10.96 -37.80
N ASN A 169 13.76 -11.79 -37.91
CA ASN A 169 12.38 -11.42 -37.70
C ASN A 169 11.80 -11.92 -36.35
N VAL A 170 12.55 -12.72 -35.61
CA VAL A 170 12.09 -13.34 -34.34
C VAL A 170 13.10 -13.06 -33.24
N SER A 171 12.59 -12.61 -32.10
CA SER A 171 13.35 -12.44 -30.86
C SER A 171 12.59 -13.11 -29.71
N ILE A 172 13.26 -13.95 -28.95
CA ILE A 172 12.74 -14.63 -27.76
C ILE A 172 13.48 -14.07 -26.56
N ASP A 173 12.73 -13.53 -25.61
CA ASP A 173 13.23 -12.98 -24.37
C ASP A 173 12.86 -13.89 -23.20
N LEU A 174 13.83 -14.29 -22.41
CA LEU A 174 13.66 -14.99 -21.15
C LEU A 174 14.16 -14.09 -20.01
N ALA A 175 13.37 -13.92 -18.98
CA ALA A 175 13.75 -13.12 -17.83
C ALA A 175 13.41 -13.82 -16.51
N TYR A 176 14.29 -13.65 -15.55
CA TYR A 176 14.14 -14.10 -14.18
C TYR A 176 14.43 -12.94 -13.23
N GLY A 177 13.63 -12.83 -12.18
CA GLY A 177 13.82 -11.87 -11.09
C GLY A 177 13.67 -12.54 -9.73
N TYR A 178 14.58 -12.20 -8.82
CA TYR A 178 14.48 -12.53 -7.41
C TYR A 178 14.38 -11.24 -6.62
N ILE A 179 13.29 -11.10 -5.87
CA ILE A 179 13.00 -9.93 -5.04
C ILE A 179 13.03 -10.37 -3.58
N THR A 180 13.79 -9.67 -2.76
CA THR A 180 13.86 -9.93 -1.31
C THR A 180 13.81 -8.62 -0.54
N SER A 181 13.40 -8.68 0.73
CA SER A 181 13.56 -7.55 1.63
C SER A 181 15.04 -7.33 1.97
N ALA A 182 15.48 -6.08 2.02
CA ALA A 182 16.83 -5.72 2.47
C ALA A 182 17.04 -6.06 3.95
N ASP A 183 15.97 -5.95 4.73
CA ASP A 183 15.91 -6.39 6.12
C ASP A 183 15.11 -7.70 6.15
N PRO A 184 15.74 -8.84 6.50
CA PRO A 184 15.06 -10.14 6.51
C PRO A 184 13.85 -10.22 7.44
N GLU A 185 13.90 -9.49 8.55
CA GLU A 185 12.81 -9.45 9.54
C GLU A 185 12.56 -8.01 10.01
N ARG A 186 11.86 -7.24 9.19
CA ARG A 186 11.50 -5.89 9.58
C ARG A 186 10.41 -5.91 10.62
N THR A 187 10.72 -5.45 11.83
CA THR A 187 9.76 -5.27 12.90
C THR A 187 9.01 -3.95 12.72
N GLY A 188 7.70 -4.01 12.79
CA GLY A 188 6.82 -2.85 12.81
C GLY A 188 5.94 -2.86 14.05
N SER A 189 5.62 -1.68 14.54
CA SER A 189 4.63 -1.47 15.59
C SER A 189 3.79 -0.28 15.19
N CYS A 190 2.48 -0.45 15.15
CA CYS A 190 1.53 0.63 14.90
C CYS A 190 0.37 0.54 15.89
N ASP A 191 -0.29 1.65 16.09
CA ASP A 191 -1.56 1.65 16.81
C ASP A 191 -2.68 1.26 15.85
N TYR A 192 -3.49 0.30 16.28
CA TYR A 192 -4.69 -0.14 15.58
C TYR A 192 -5.93 0.36 16.33
N TYR A 193 -6.77 1.11 15.63
CA TYR A 193 -8.05 1.56 16.18
C TYR A 193 -9.14 0.52 15.92
N ASN A 194 -9.66 -0.09 17.00
CA ASN A 194 -10.72 -1.07 16.94
C ASN A 194 -12.08 -0.40 17.17
N SER A 195 -12.81 -0.13 16.11
CA SER A 195 -14.12 0.54 16.17
C SER A 195 -15.20 -0.27 16.90
N LEU A 196 -15.11 -1.61 16.89
CA LEU A 196 -16.04 -2.45 17.64
C LEU A 196 -15.78 -2.35 19.13
N THR A 197 -14.51 -2.38 19.54
CA THR A 197 -14.13 -2.15 20.94
C THR A 197 -14.58 -0.78 21.41
N TYR A 198 -14.35 0.27 20.58
CA TYR A 198 -14.85 1.62 20.90
C TYR A 198 -16.35 1.62 21.17
N LYS A 199 -17.18 1.10 20.27
CA LYS A 199 -18.63 1.09 20.40
C LYS A 199 -19.10 0.31 21.63
N ALA A 200 -18.52 -0.85 21.88
CA ALA A 200 -18.84 -1.68 23.04
C ALA A 200 -18.50 -0.97 24.35
N VAL A 201 -17.29 -0.43 24.47
CA VAL A 201 -16.84 0.28 25.67
C VAL A 201 -17.63 1.56 25.86
N TYR A 202 -17.90 2.31 24.80
CA TYR A 202 -18.71 3.51 24.87
C TYR A 202 -20.12 3.22 25.42
N ALA A 203 -20.83 2.26 24.83
CA ALA A 203 -22.18 1.90 25.26
C ALA A 203 -22.22 1.43 26.72
N GLN A 204 -21.26 0.60 27.12
CA GLN A 204 -21.14 0.11 28.49
C GLN A 204 -20.86 1.25 29.46
N THR A 205 -19.84 2.08 29.18
CA THR A 205 -19.43 3.18 30.07
C THR A 205 -20.52 4.22 30.18
N TYR A 206 -21.11 4.62 29.05
CA TYR A 206 -22.21 5.57 29.05
C TYR A 206 -23.40 5.09 29.89
N GLY A 207 -23.81 3.82 29.71
CA GLY A 207 -24.88 3.23 30.49
C GLY A 207 -24.61 3.20 32.01
N GLN A 208 -23.37 2.87 32.40
CA GLN A 208 -22.96 2.86 33.82
C GLN A 208 -22.96 4.29 34.40
N LEU A 209 -22.47 5.27 33.68
CA LEU A 209 -22.43 6.68 34.15
C LEU A 209 -23.82 7.26 34.31
N ILE A 210 -24.74 6.99 33.39
CA ILE A 210 -26.13 7.42 33.47
C ILE A 210 -26.82 6.73 34.65
N ALA A 211 -26.64 5.41 34.83
CA ALA A 211 -27.17 4.68 35.97
C ALA A 211 -26.63 5.20 37.31
N GLY A 212 -25.41 5.71 37.34
CA GLY A 212 -24.77 6.37 38.47
C GLY A 212 -25.22 7.82 38.71
N GLY A 213 -26.16 8.34 37.90
CA GLY A 213 -26.75 9.68 38.09
C GLY A 213 -25.92 10.83 37.47
N MET A 214 -24.94 10.51 36.60
CA MET A 214 -24.17 11.55 35.92
C MET A 214 -25.02 12.26 34.87
N ALA A 215 -24.82 13.58 34.70
CA ALA A 215 -25.49 14.35 33.67
C ALA A 215 -25.14 13.80 32.26
N PRO A 216 -26.12 13.68 31.33
CA PRO A 216 -25.92 13.02 30.03
C PRO A 216 -24.76 13.57 29.21
N GLU A 217 -24.55 14.88 29.19
CA GLU A 217 -23.45 15.48 28.42
C GLU A 217 -22.06 15.16 29.02
N GLN A 218 -21.94 15.14 30.33
CA GLN A 218 -20.71 14.71 31.01
C GLN A 218 -20.44 13.23 30.80
N ALA A 219 -21.48 12.40 30.90
CA ALA A 219 -21.40 10.96 30.65
C ALA A 219 -20.95 10.65 29.22
N LYS A 220 -21.43 11.38 28.22
CA LYS A 220 -20.96 11.24 26.82
C LYS A 220 -19.47 11.55 26.68
N ILE A 221 -19.02 12.68 27.21
CA ILE A 221 -17.60 13.09 27.12
C ILE A 221 -16.71 12.03 27.76
N GLN A 222 -17.05 11.59 28.97
CA GLN A 222 -16.26 10.61 29.71
C GLN A 222 -16.28 9.24 29.02
N ALA A 223 -17.45 8.79 28.52
CA ALA A 223 -17.56 7.55 27.76
C ALA A 223 -16.74 7.59 26.46
N HIS A 224 -16.73 8.70 25.74
CA HIS A 224 -15.90 8.90 24.56
C HIS A 224 -14.41 8.77 24.88
N THR A 225 -13.93 9.47 25.92
CA THR A 225 -12.53 9.40 26.33
C THR A 225 -12.12 7.97 26.66
N THR A 226 -12.90 7.30 27.53
CA THR A 226 -12.62 5.92 27.94
C THR A 226 -12.67 4.94 26.76
N ALA A 227 -13.62 5.11 25.86
CA ALA A 227 -13.76 4.25 24.69
C ALA A 227 -12.61 4.43 23.70
N ASN A 228 -12.16 5.67 23.47
CA ASN A 228 -10.99 5.95 22.61
C ASN A 228 -9.73 5.30 23.17
N ASP A 229 -9.44 5.47 24.46
CA ASP A 229 -8.25 4.90 25.09
C ASP A 229 -8.23 3.36 24.99
N LYS A 230 -9.38 2.72 25.11
CA LYS A 230 -9.51 1.25 25.02
C LYS A 230 -9.55 0.75 23.57
N ALA A 231 -9.99 1.56 22.62
CA ALA A 231 -10.06 1.20 21.23
C ALA A 231 -8.69 1.21 20.54
N ILE A 232 -7.75 2.00 21.03
CA ILE A 232 -6.37 2.03 20.53
C ILE A 232 -5.63 0.82 21.13
N GLN A 233 -5.18 -0.07 20.25
CA GLN A 233 -4.44 -1.27 20.65
C GLN A 233 -3.12 -1.32 19.87
N PRO A 234 -1.99 -1.61 20.54
CA PRO A 234 -0.73 -1.79 19.85
C PRO A 234 -0.80 -3.06 18.98
N PHE A 235 -0.39 -2.93 17.76
CA PHE A 235 -0.22 -4.02 16.82
C PHE A 235 1.23 -4.08 16.36
N SER A 236 1.93 -5.15 16.70
CA SER A 236 3.32 -5.37 16.30
C SER A 236 3.45 -6.67 15.52
N GLY A 237 4.39 -6.72 14.59
CA GLY A 237 4.65 -7.90 13.78
C GLY A 237 5.99 -7.82 13.07
N ASN A 238 6.50 -9.00 12.69
CA ASN A 238 7.68 -9.13 11.85
C ASN A 238 7.24 -9.40 10.41
N TYR A 239 7.85 -8.70 9.48
CA TYR A 239 7.51 -8.76 8.06
C TYR A 239 8.73 -9.14 7.25
N SER A 240 8.56 -10.10 6.35
CA SER A 240 9.58 -10.52 5.38
C SER A 240 8.95 -10.63 4.00
N LEU A 241 9.77 -10.47 2.97
CA LEU A 241 9.35 -10.59 1.58
C LEU A 241 10.38 -11.40 0.81
N SER A 242 9.91 -12.40 0.06
CA SER A 242 10.70 -13.13 -0.93
C SER A 242 9.79 -13.50 -2.11
N ALA A 243 10.21 -13.19 -3.32
CA ALA A 243 9.43 -13.52 -4.53
C ALA A 243 10.35 -13.88 -5.70
N HIS A 244 9.90 -14.83 -6.51
CA HIS A 244 10.52 -15.22 -7.76
C HIS A 244 9.60 -14.89 -8.92
N THR A 245 10.12 -14.26 -9.95
CA THR A 245 9.38 -13.91 -11.16
C THR A 245 10.05 -14.52 -12.39
N PHE A 246 9.24 -15.03 -13.30
CA PHE A 246 9.69 -15.56 -14.59
C PHE A 246 8.86 -14.91 -15.70
N ALA A 247 9.51 -14.52 -16.77
CA ALA A 247 8.82 -13.97 -17.93
C ALA A 247 9.41 -14.52 -19.22
N ILE A 248 8.54 -14.73 -20.19
CA ILE A 248 8.89 -15.12 -21.56
C ILE A 248 8.19 -14.13 -22.50
N GLY A 249 8.97 -13.56 -23.41
CA GLY A 249 8.48 -12.67 -24.45
C GLY A 249 8.86 -13.17 -25.83
N VAL A 250 7.99 -13.02 -26.81
CA VAL A 250 8.28 -13.28 -28.23
C VAL A 250 7.94 -12.03 -29.03
N ASN A 251 8.93 -11.50 -29.73
CA ASN A 251 8.78 -10.34 -30.61
C ASN A 251 8.91 -10.78 -32.06
N LEU A 252 7.93 -10.44 -32.87
CA LEU A 252 7.90 -10.70 -34.30
C LEU A 252 8.02 -9.35 -35.05
N LYS A 253 8.93 -9.28 -36.02
CA LYS A 253 9.09 -8.13 -36.91
C LYS A 253 8.62 -8.53 -38.29
N PHE A 254 7.66 -7.80 -38.80
CA PHE A 254 7.10 -7.98 -40.15
C PHE A 254 7.71 -6.97 -41.12
#